data_350be227fb84a0a5e91a11abf16191d4
#
_entry.id   350be227fb84a0a5e91a11abf16191d4
#
_cell.length_a   1.000
_cell.length_b   1.000
_cell.length_c   1.000
_cell.angle_alpha   90.00
_cell.angle_beta   90.00
_cell.angle_gamma   90.00
#
_symmetry.space_group_name_H-M   'P 1'
#
loop_
_entity.id
_entity.type
_entity.pdbx_description
1 polymer ?
#
loop_
_entity_poly.entity_id
_entity_poly.type
_entity_poly.pdbx_seq_one_letter_code
_entity_poly.pdbx_strand_id
1 'polypeptide(L)'
;MDVTADIHPRGLLTDSWEKNDAFDGVVINGKIYEATITNNSKSLLVDWKLRVNIEDSCYINNCWNGTVEIHQFSNGEEKVQEIDLRNYNIDDITLNYYLAGQDLLIPLNSGDYFVYLPYEGSDSGEVPLKSTAEFSGAVNIGFILYSLSGDNDLSDYVMSYHINKSYFAGTTGMIFLILLPLWALLTIVWTIISIIIMQFTSTLYIQNQIIDDMFNLSGTLADDKDYYHKEHSLRVANYSKKIAEAMGMDKQDCQVIYYGAMLHNIGNYAVPERVLEKSTQLSTEDEKLLQIHTIKGAKILENMKSIPQSALAAMYHHEKYDGSGYPMGKSGEDIPLIARIVAVADAYDDMIHERDYRRKYSEQEIKNIFKANSGKWFDPIIVDIFLEIVDSIEE
;
A
#
# COMPACT_ATOMS: atom_id res chain seq x y z
N MET A 1 19.38 10.71 -36.43
CA MET A 1 18.18 10.06 -37.01
C MET A 1 18.34 8.55 -36.85
N ASP A 2 17.27 7.85 -36.56
CA ASP A 2 17.31 6.38 -36.39
C ASP A 2 17.46 5.67 -37.75
N VAL A 3 17.06 6.32 -38.83
CA VAL A 3 17.18 5.83 -40.21
C VAL A 3 17.64 6.96 -41.09
N THR A 4 18.54 6.64 -42.02
CA THR A 4 19.04 7.57 -43.02
C THR A 4 18.89 6.95 -44.43
N ALA A 5 18.57 7.76 -45.40
CA ALA A 5 18.62 7.41 -46.80
C ALA A 5 19.65 8.31 -47.50
N ASP A 6 20.35 7.76 -48.47
CA ASP A 6 21.30 8.49 -49.30
C ASP A 6 21.13 8.03 -50.74
N ILE A 7 20.80 8.94 -51.63
CA ILE A 7 20.60 8.66 -53.06
C ILE A 7 21.76 9.25 -53.83
N HIS A 8 22.46 8.41 -54.56
CA HIS A 8 23.61 8.82 -55.35
C HIS A 8 23.70 8.03 -56.68
N PRO A 9 24.30 8.60 -57.68
CA PRO A 9 24.62 7.84 -58.89
C PRO A 9 25.53 6.67 -58.59
N ARG A 10 25.20 5.50 -59.10
CA ARG A 10 26.03 4.29 -58.94
C ARG A 10 27.29 4.38 -59.79
N GLY A 11 28.46 4.26 -59.14
CA GLY A 11 29.74 4.07 -59.77
C GLY A 11 30.34 5.26 -60.50
N LEU A 12 31.48 4.99 -61.12
CA LEU A 12 32.21 5.89 -62.02
C LEU A 12 31.59 5.89 -63.41
N LEU A 13 31.98 6.81 -64.25
CA LEU A 13 31.61 7.11 -65.66
C LEU A 13 31.11 5.96 -66.56
N THR A 14 31.20 4.71 -66.14
CA THR A 14 30.81 3.50 -66.91
C THR A 14 29.37 3.06 -66.77
N ASP A 15 28.63 3.65 -65.82
CA ASP A 15 27.25 3.27 -65.53
C ASP A 15 26.23 4.26 -66.12
N SER A 16 26.62 4.99 -67.13
CA SER A 16 25.77 5.83 -67.96
C SER A 16 25.89 5.40 -69.43
N TRP A 17 24.79 5.43 -70.13
CA TRP A 17 24.74 5.07 -71.55
C TRP A 17 23.78 5.98 -72.30
N GLU A 18 24.04 6.17 -73.61
CA GLU A 18 23.20 6.94 -74.55
C GLU A 18 22.16 6.03 -75.19
N LYS A 19 20.89 6.54 -75.24
CA LYS A 19 19.83 5.90 -76.00
C LYS A 19 19.40 6.82 -77.15
N ASN A 20 19.71 6.42 -78.32
CA ASN A 20 19.53 7.22 -79.53
C ASN A 20 18.21 6.92 -80.27
N ASP A 21 17.49 5.88 -79.90
CA ASP A 21 16.26 5.37 -80.50
C ASP A 21 14.99 5.69 -79.74
N ALA A 22 15.09 6.49 -78.66
CA ALA A 22 13.97 6.78 -77.76
C ALA A 22 12.92 7.70 -78.42
N PHE A 23 13.39 8.73 -79.18
CA PHE A 23 12.52 9.75 -79.77
C PHE A 23 13.18 10.28 -81.04
N ASP A 24 12.49 10.37 -82.14
CA ASP A 24 12.94 10.80 -83.48
C ASP A 24 14.16 11.75 -83.46
N GLY A 25 15.34 11.21 -83.25
CA GLY A 25 16.61 11.93 -83.25
C GLY A 25 17.03 12.62 -81.93
N VAL A 26 16.31 12.45 -80.90
CA VAL A 26 16.67 12.99 -79.53
C VAL A 26 17.43 11.92 -78.76
N VAL A 27 18.64 12.24 -78.35
CA VAL A 27 19.47 11.37 -77.53
C VAL A 27 19.11 11.64 -76.07
N ILE A 28 18.80 10.58 -75.31
CA ILE A 28 18.63 10.62 -73.86
C ILE A 28 19.72 9.78 -73.20
N ASN A 29 20.16 10.23 -72.04
CA ASN A 29 21.22 9.59 -71.24
C ASN A 29 20.61 8.81 -70.10
N GLY A 30 20.89 7.51 -70.00
CA GLY A 30 20.49 6.63 -68.95
C GLY A 30 21.55 6.62 -67.85
N LYS A 31 21.10 6.63 -66.60
CA LYS A 31 21.96 6.54 -65.42
C LYS A 31 21.33 5.68 -64.36
N ILE A 32 22.14 4.90 -63.66
CA ILE A 32 21.72 4.12 -62.51
C ILE A 32 21.88 4.99 -61.26
N TYR A 33 20.84 5.06 -60.52
CA TYR A 33 20.86 5.65 -59.16
C TYR A 33 20.71 4.56 -58.14
N GLU A 34 21.50 4.66 -57.04
CA GLU A 34 21.45 3.76 -55.91
C GLU A 34 21.02 4.54 -54.69
N ALA A 35 20.04 4.02 -53.99
CA ALA A 35 19.65 4.57 -52.71
C ALA A 35 20.05 3.59 -51.59
N THR A 36 20.92 4.05 -50.71
CA THR A 36 21.36 3.32 -49.53
C THR A 36 20.51 3.72 -48.32
N ILE A 37 19.75 2.78 -47.79
CA ILE A 37 18.92 2.99 -46.63
C ILE A 37 19.56 2.32 -45.44
N THR A 38 19.94 3.09 -44.42
CA THR A 38 20.67 2.60 -43.26
C THR A 38 19.79 2.71 -42.00
N ASN A 39 19.60 1.58 -41.34
CA ASN A 39 18.93 1.52 -40.03
C ASN A 39 19.96 1.61 -38.89
N ASN A 40 20.08 2.78 -38.30
CA ASN A 40 20.97 3.03 -37.15
C ASN A 40 20.35 2.66 -35.83
N SER A 41 19.08 2.22 -35.82
CA SER A 41 18.38 1.81 -34.59
C SER A 41 18.76 0.37 -34.20
N LYS A 42 18.48 0.01 -32.97
CA LYS A 42 18.61 -1.38 -32.47
C LYS A 42 17.38 -2.24 -32.75
N SER A 43 16.40 -1.73 -33.46
CA SER A 43 15.12 -2.37 -33.74
C SER A 43 14.89 -2.59 -35.18
N LEU A 44 14.06 -3.55 -35.54
CA LEU A 44 13.71 -3.82 -36.93
C LEU A 44 12.95 -2.63 -37.51
N LEU A 45 13.36 -2.22 -38.72
CA LEU A 45 12.65 -1.27 -39.55
C LEU A 45 11.55 -2.03 -40.31
N VAL A 46 10.32 -1.54 -40.27
CA VAL A 46 9.18 -2.16 -40.97
C VAL A 46 8.38 -1.09 -41.71
N ASP A 47 7.67 -1.53 -42.74
CA ASP A 47 6.76 -0.68 -43.56
C ASP A 47 7.43 0.61 -44.04
N TRP A 48 8.69 0.52 -44.44
CA TRP A 48 9.39 1.68 -44.94
C TRP A 48 9.11 1.92 -46.40
N LYS A 49 9.04 3.20 -46.79
CA LYS A 49 8.84 3.68 -48.16
C LYS A 49 9.75 4.86 -48.43
N LEU A 50 10.24 4.96 -49.67
CA LEU A 50 11.07 6.07 -50.11
C LEU A 50 10.35 6.85 -51.21
N ARG A 51 9.86 8.06 -50.90
CA ARG A 51 9.34 8.97 -51.90
C ARG A 51 10.47 9.82 -52.48
N VAL A 52 10.56 9.90 -53.77
CA VAL A 52 11.50 10.73 -54.52
C VAL A 52 10.70 11.75 -55.33
N ASN A 53 10.87 13.01 -55.04
CA ASN A 53 10.27 14.11 -55.81
C ASN A 53 11.15 14.44 -57.02
N ILE A 54 10.52 14.79 -58.14
CA ILE A 54 11.20 15.07 -59.42
C ILE A 54 11.24 16.59 -59.60
N GLU A 55 12.46 17.12 -59.64
CA GLU A 55 12.67 18.55 -59.93
C GLU A 55 12.89 18.77 -61.44
N ASP A 56 13.75 17.94 -62.04
CA ASP A 56 14.05 17.98 -63.48
C ASP A 56 13.37 16.82 -64.21
N SER A 57 12.75 17.12 -65.35
CA SER A 57 12.03 16.11 -66.14
C SER A 57 12.95 14.97 -66.59
N CYS A 58 12.50 13.75 -66.30
CA CYS A 58 13.20 12.52 -66.61
C CYS A 58 12.24 11.40 -66.99
N TYR A 59 12.77 10.22 -67.29
CA TYR A 59 11.98 9.01 -67.55
C TYR A 59 12.48 7.91 -66.61
N ILE A 60 11.59 7.30 -65.85
CA ILE A 60 11.92 6.09 -65.11
C ILE A 60 11.72 4.86 -66.01
N ASN A 61 12.71 3.96 -66.01
CA ASN A 61 12.68 2.76 -66.86
C ASN A 61 12.64 1.47 -66.00
N ASN A 62 13.42 1.43 -64.97
CA ASN A 62 13.59 0.21 -64.21
C ASN A 62 13.76 0.55 -62.70
N CYS A 63 13.38 -0.41 -61.91
CA CYS A 63 13.59 -0.38 -60.48
C CYS A 63 13.80 -1.85 -60.06
N TRP A 64 14.70 -2.09 -59.11
CA TRP A 64 14.90 -3.44 -58.61
C TRP A 64 14.72 -3.51 -57.12
N ASN A 65 14.32 -4.71 -56.71
CA ASN A 65 14.10 -5.07 -55.34
C ASN A 65 12.83 -4.45 -54.72
N GLY A 66 11.87 -4.05 -55.54
CA GLY A 66 10.60 -3.48 -55.11
C GLY A 66 9.74 -3.02 -56.28
N THR A 67 8.59 -2.46 -55.97
CA THR A 67 7.69 -1.78 -56.89
C THR A 67 7.81 -0.27 -56.75
N VAL A 68 7.31 0.46 -57.71
CA VAL A 68 7.19 1.92 -57.65
C VAL A 68 5.73 2.34 -57.83
N GLU A 69 5.24 3.14 -56.91
CA GLU A 69 3.98 3.86 -57.10
C GLU A 69 4.29 5.22 -57.72
N ILE A 70 3.88 5.41 -58.97
CA ILE A 70 4.21 6.60 -59.76
C ILE A 70 3.01 7.54 -59.76
N HIS A 71 3.29 8.81 -59.47
CA HIS A 71 2.33 9.91 -59.45
C HIS A 71 2.68 10.92 -60.54
N GLN A 72 1.86 10.96 -61.62
CA GLN A 72 1.98 11.90 -62.72
C GLN A 72 0.90 12.96 -62.66
N PHE A 73 1.28 14.23 -62.69
CA PHE A 73 0.34 15.37 -62.72
C PHE A 73 0.26 15.96 -64.13
N SER A 74 -0.94 15.97 -64.70
CA SER A 74 -1.18 16.53 -66.03
C SER A 74 -2.54 17.24 -66.05
N ASN A 75 -2.58 18.52 -66.50
CA ASN A 75 -3.80 19.33 -66.65
C ASN A 75 -4.69 19.39 -65.39
N GLY A 76 -4.12 19.28 -64.20
CA GLY A 76 -4.86 19.30 -62.91
C GLY A 76 -5.42 17.93 -62.50
N GLU A 77 -5.16 16.88 -63.23
CA GLU A 77 -5.49 15.50 -62.89
C GLU A 77 -4.23 14.76 -62.45
N GLU A 78 -4.35 13.89 -61.44
CA GLU A 78 -3.31 13.00 -60.97
C GLU A 78 -3.58 11.59 -61.47
N LYS A 79 -2.62 10.99 -62.10
CA LYS A 79 -2.60 9.56 -62.40
C LYS A 79 -1.67 8.84 -61.46
N VAL A 80 -2.16 7.80 -60.82
CA VAL A 80 -1.41 7.03 -59.83
C VAL A 80 -1.47 5.55 -60.23
N GLN A 81 -0.33 4.90 -60.25
CA GLN A 81 -0.26 3.45 -60.45
C GLN A 81 0.98 2.86 -59.82
N GLU A 82 0.77 1.78 -59.06
CA GLU A 82 1.88 0.92 -58.61
C GLU A 82 2.27 -0.04 -59.73
N ILE A 83 3.54 -0.13 -60.02
CA ILE A 83 4.08 -0.97 -61.11
C ILE A 83 5.40 -1.63 -60.73
N ASP A 84 5.53 -2.91 -61.04
CA ASP A 84 6.83 -3.59 -61.06
C ASP A 84 7.49 -3.33 -62.45
N LEU A 85 8.44 -2.42 -62.48
CA LEU A 85 9.12 -2.02 -63.71
C LEU A 85 10.01 -3.13 -64.32
N ARG A 86 10.15 -4.26 -63.64
CA ARG A 86 10.86 -5.45 -64.14
C ARG A 86 9.94 -6.52 -64.69
N ASN A 87 8.68 -6.51 -64.22
CA ASN A 87 7.70 -7.52 -64.59
C ASN A 87 6.32 -6.87 -64.78
N TYR A 88 6.11 -6.20 -65.88
CA TYR A 88 4.88 -5.49 -66.19
C TYR A 88 4.23 -6.03 -67.49
N ASN A 89 2.93 -5.83 -67.59
CA ASN A 89 2.21 -6.00 -68.85
C ASN A 89 1.79 -4.60 -69.36
N ILE A 90 2.17 -4.30 -70.63
CA ILE A 90 1.91 -3.00 -71.25
C ILE A 90 0.42 -2.65 -71.27
N ASP A 91 -0.44 -3.64 -71.46
CA ASP A 91 -1.91 -3.45 -71.52
C ASP A 91 -2.52 -2.98 -70.18
N ASP A 92 -1.79 -3.17 -69.09
CA ASP A 92 -2.25 -2.82 -67.77
C ASP A 92 -1.76 -1.42 -67.33
N ILE A 93 -0.98 -0.72 -68.13
CA ILE A 93 -0.41 0.59 -67.79
C ILE A 93 -1.40 1.71 -68.07
N THR A 94 -1.79 2.43 -67.03
CA THR A 94 -2.69 3.59 -67.11
C THR A 94 -1.96 4.92 -67.12
N LEU A 95 -0.67 4.91 -66.78
CA LEU A 95 0.22 6.06 -66.81
C LEU A 95 0.51 6.52 -68.24
N ASN A 96 1.01 7.74 -68.39
CA ASN A 96 1.59 8.16 -69.64
C ASN A 96 2.93 7.46 -69.77
N TYR A 97 3.20 6.85 -70.95
CA TYR A 97 4.46 6.13 -71.19
C TYR A 97 4.86 6.23 -72.62
N TYR A 98 6.13 5.90 -72.90
CA TYR A 98 6.70 5.76 -74.22
C TYR A 98 7.39 4.40 -74.33
N LEU A 99 7.49 3.87 -75.57
CA LEU A 99 8.25 2.68 -75.83
C LEU A 99 9.46 3.06 -76.69
N ALA A 100 10.66 2.77 -76.23
CA ALA A 100 11.88 2.94 -76.90
C ALA A 100 12.50 1.57 -77.18
N GLY A 101 12.15 1.00 -78.34
CA GLY A 101 12.45 -0.41 -78.63
C GLY A 101 11.64 -1.35 -77.75
N GLN A 102 12.32 -2.09 -76.89
CA GLN A 102 11.68 -2.96 -75.89
C GLN A 102 11.58 -2.31 -74.46
N ASP A 103 12.15 -1.11 -74.31
CA ASP A 103 12.19 -0.44 -73.02
C ASP A 103 10.95 0.43 -72.78
N LEU A 104 10.34 0.27 -71.63
CA LEU A 104 9.31 1.12 -71.15
C LEU A 104 9.93 2.37 -70.50
N LEU A 105 9.50 3.53 -70.98
CA LEU A 105 9.94 4.83 -70.49
C LEU A 105 8.70 5.57 -69.90
N ILE A 106 8.62 5.74 -68.61
CA ILE A 106 7.53 6.48 -67.97
C ILE A 106 8.02 7.90 -67.68
N PRO A 107 7.45 8.94 -68.34
CA PRO A 107 7.88 10.31 -68.14
C PRO A 107 7.50 10.80 -66.74
N LEU A 108 8.42 11.48 -66.12
CA LEU A 108 8.25 12.19 -64.87
C LEU A 108 8.64 13.65 -65.09
N ASN A 109 7.72 14.56 -64.96
CA ASN A 109 7.94 15.98 -65.10
C ASN A 109 8.21 16.65 -63.76
N SER A 110 8.70 17.89 -63.78
CA SER A 110 8.84 18.65 -62.55
C SER A 110 7.52 18.73 -61.80
N GLY A 111 7.53 18.32 -60.53
CA GLY A 111 6.36 18.20 -59.67
C GLY A 111 5.74 16.79 -59.57
N ASP A 112 6.08 15.89 -60.48
CA ASP A 112 5.76 14.46 -60.35
C ASP A 112 6.66 13.82 -59.29
N TYR A 113 6.27 12.64 -58.82
CA TYR A 113 7.07 11.88 -57.85
C TYR A 113 6.82 10.38 -58.02
N PHE A 114 7.72 9.60 -57.49
CA PHE A 114 7.50 8.17 -57.31
C PHE A 114 7.78 7.76 -55.88
N VAL A 115 7.09 6.72 -55.40
CA VAL A 115 7.30 6.11 -54.10
C VAL A 115 7.82 4.69 -54.32
N TYR A 116 9.04 4.43 -53.89
CA TYR A 116 9.59 3.09 -53.90
C TYR A 116 8.97 2.29 -52.73
N LEU A 117 8.51 1.09 -53.06
CA LEU A 117 7.91 0.13 -52.16
C LEU A 117 8.72 -1.15 -52.16
N PRO A 118 9.39 -1.54 -51.06
CA PRO A 118 10.17 -2.78 -51.05
C PRO A 118 9.25 -3.99 -51.16
N TYR A 119 9.71 -5.06 -51.79
CA TYR A 119 8.97 -6.33 -51.79
C TYR A 119 8.80 -6.85 -50.34
N GLU A 120 7.63 -7.37 -50.04
CA GLU A 120 7.41 -8.04 -48.78
C GLU A 120 8.06 -9.43 -48.77
N GLY A 121 8.93 -9.68 -47.80
CA GLY A 121 9.48 -11.01 -47.54
C GLY A 121 10.96 -11.04 -47.18
N SER A 122 11.35 -12.05 -46.46
CA SER A 122 12.71 -12.24 -45.94
C SER A 122 13.74 -12.62 -47.01
N ASP A 123 13.31 -13.00 -48.21
CA ASP A 123 14.17 -13.49 -49.26
C ASP A 123 14.67 -12.40 -50.19
N SER A 124 14.12 -11.21 -50.15
CA SER A 124 14.49 -10.10 -51.04
C SER A 124 15.76 -9.37 -50.61
N GLY A 125 16.20 -9.53 -49.37
CA GLY A 125 17.38 -8.84 -48.84
C GLY A 125 17.21 -7.32 -48.66
N GLU A 126 15.99 -6.83 -48.78
CA GLU A 126 15.67 -5.41 -48.96
C GLU A 126 15.10 -4.72 -47.72
N VAL A 127 14.69 -5.49 -46.75
CA VAL A 127 14.25 -4.91 -45.46
C VAL A 127 15.51 -4.62 -44.64
N PRO A 128 15.80 -3.37 -44.30
CA PRO A 128 16.95 -3.04 -43.47
C PRO A 128 16.91 -3.82 -42.18
N LEU A 129 17.86 -4.69 -41.99
CA LEU A 129 17.94 -5.57 -40.85
C LEU A 129 18.26 -4.76 -39.57
N LYS A 130 17.98 -5.36 -38.43
CA LYS A 130 18.40 -4.83 -37.17
C LYS A 130 19.90 -4.56 -37.17
N SER A 131 20.31 -3.36 -36.81
CA SER A 131 21.70 -3.01 -36.64
C SER A 131 22.31 -3.84 -35.50
N THR A 132 23.21 -4.76 -35.86
CA THR A 132 24.03 -5.51 -34.92
C THR A 132 25.49 -5.09 -35.05
N ALA A 133 26.37 -5.49 -34.15
CA ALA A 133 27.80 -5.20 -34.23
C ALA A 133 28.45 -5.82 -35.45
N GLU A 134 27.82 -6.80 -36.10
CA GLU A 134 28.36 -7.57 -37.23
C GLU A 134 27.84 -7.12 -38.60
N PHE A 135 26.69 -6.40 -38.63
CA PHE A 135 26.07 -5.96 -39.90
C PHE A 135 25.66 -4.49 -39.79
N SER A 136 25.91 -3.75 -40.87
CA SER A 136 25.60 -2.32 -40.97
C SER A 136 24.10 -2.00 -40.98
N GLY A 137 23.24 -2.98 -41.11
CA GLY A 137 21.78 -2.78 -41.20
C GLY A 137 21.36 -1.90 -42.40
N ALA A 138 22.12 -1.96 -43.49
CA ALA A 138 21.88 -1.16 -44.69
C ALA A 138 21.33 -2.03 -45.81
N VAL A 139 20.45 -1.43 -46.60
CA VAL A 139 19.89 -2.01 -47.85
C VAL A 139 20.14 -1.04 -48.97
N ASN A 140 20.58 -1.60 -50.13
CA ASN A 140 20.76 -0.85 -51.35
C ASN A 140 19.65 -1.20 -52.33
N ILE A 141 18.93 -0.18 -52.75
CA ILE A 141 17.94 -0.25 -53.84
C ILE A 141 18.40 0.59 -55.02
N GLY A 142 17.86 0.33 -56.19
CA GLY A 142 18.26 1.10 -57.34
C GLY A 142 17.17 1.28 -58.39
N PHE A 143 17.34 2.30 -59.18
CA PHE A 143 16.46 2.62 -60.30
C PHE A 143 17.23 3.26 -61.43
N ILE A 144 16.69 3.12 -62.66
CA ILE A 144 17.26 3.70 -63.84
C ILE A 144 16.41 4.88 -64.28
N LEU A 145 17.08 6.03 -64.42
CA LEU A 145 16.47 7.23 -64.96
C LEU A 145 17.18 7.61 -66.25
N TYR A 146 16.39 8.10 -67.19
CA TYR A 146 16.88 8.71 -68.42
C TYR A 146 16.55 10.19 -68.44
N SER A 147 17.48 11.04 -68.82
CA SER A 147 17.24 12.47 -69.00
C SER A 147 18.06 13.04 -70.20
N LEU A 148 17.74 14.24 -70.65
CA LEU A 148 18.47 14.94 -71.65
C LEU A 148 19.86 15.35 -71.18
N SER A 149 20.01 15.75 -69.93
CA SER A 149 21.27 16.17 -69.31
C SER A 149 22.16 15.01 -68.90
N GLY A 150 21.60 13.83 -68.70
CA GLY A 150 22.28 12.68 -68.10
C GLY A 150 22.48 12.74 -66.63
N ASP A 151 22.16 13.85 -65.95
CA ASP A 151 22.20 14.05 -64.51
C ASP A 151 20.86 14.58 -63.99
N ASN A 152 20.31 13.96 -62.97
CA ASN A 152 19.09 14.40 -62.28
C ASN A 152 19.45 14.71 -60.83
N ASP A 153 18.94 15.82 -60.33
CA ASP A 153 18.98 16.10 -58.91
C ASP A 153 17.86 15.32 -58.21
N LEU A 154 18.25 14.41 -57.33
CA LEU A 154 17.35 13.56 -56.54
C LEU A 154 17.53 13.82 -55.03
N SER A 155 17.93 15.05 -54.68
CA SER A 155 18.16 15.45 -53.30
C SER A 155 16.86 15.63 -52.50
N ASP A 156 15.73 15.87 -53.23
CA ASP A 156 14.43 16.00 -52.58
C ASP A 156 13.71 14.64 -52.45
N TYR A 157 13.94 14.00 -51.32
CA TYR A 157 13.28 12.75 -50.99
C TYR A 157 12.79 12.70 -49.57
N VAL A 158 11.75 11.90 -49.35
CA VAL A 158 11.13 11.70 -47.99
C VAL A 158 11.04 10.22 -47.70
N MET A 159 11.60 9.81 -46.60
CA MET A 159 11.48 8.45 -46.10
C MET A 159 10.42 8.35 -45.00
N SER A 160 9.46 7.45 -45.18
CA SER A 160 8.48 7.08 -44.16
C SER A 160 8.75 5.66 -43.68
N TYR A 161 8.66 5.41 -42.39
CA TYR A 161 8.96 4.12 -41.82
C TYR A 161 8.34 3.95 -40.40
N HIS A 162 8.22 2.68 -39.99
CA HIS A 162 7.91 2.31 -38.63
C HIS A 162 9.07 1.52 -38.02
N ILE A 163 9.37 1.82 -36.73
CA ILE A 163 10.37 1.05 -35.99
C ILE A 163 9.60 0.19 -34.97
N ASN A 164 9.79 -1.13 -35.09
CA ASN A 164 9.21 -2.08 -34.15
C ASN A 164 10.00 -2.05 -32.83
N LYS A 165 9.64 -1.12 -31.93
CA LYS A 165 10.24 -1.00 -30.61
C LYS A 165 9.54 -1.96 -29.65
N SER A 166 10.22 -3.01 -29.21
CA SER A 166 9.77 -3.81 -28.09
C SER A 166 9.83 -2.98 -26.81
N TYR A 167 8.69 -2.60 -26.25
CA TYR A 167 8.61 -1.87 -24.98
C TYR A 167 9.31 -2.60 -23.83
N PHE A 168 9.40 -3.93 -23.90
CA PHE A 168 9.99 -4.77 -22.85
C PHE A 168 11.51 -4.96 -23.03
N ALA A 169 12.09 -4.65 -24.16
CA ALA A 169 13.53 -4.74 -24.39
C ALA A 169 14.32 -3.51 -23.91
N GLY A 170 13.64 -2.42 -23.57
CA GLY A 170 14.26 -1.21 -23.01
C GLY A 170 14.52 -1.34 -21.50
N THR A 171 15.50 -0.60 -20.99
CA THR A 171 15.82 -0.51 -19.54
C THR A 171 14.58 -0.18 -18.69
N THR A 172 13.70 0.67 -19.18
CA THR A 172 12.43 1.02 -18.51
C THR A 172 11.47 -0.16 -18.38
N GLY A 173 11.31 -0.96 -19.45
CA GLY A 173 10.45 -2.16 -19.42
C GLY A 173 10.97 -3.22 -18.46
N MET A 174 12.29 -3.44 -18.41
CA MET A 174 12.93 -4.36 -17.47
C MET A 174 12.73 -3.91 -16.01
N ILE A 175 12.79 -2.61 -15.74
CA ILE A 175 12.53 -2.06 -14.40
C ILE A 175 11.10 -2.37 -13.98
N PHE A 176 10.10 -2.18 -14.84
CA PHE A 176 8.69 -2.50 -14.52
C PHE A 176 8.47 -4.00 -14.28
N LEU A 177 9.13 -4.87 -15.06
CA LEU A 177 9.03 -6.33 -14.87
C LEU A 177 9.59 -6.79 -13.52
N ILE A 178 10.53 -6.06 -12.93
CA ILE A 178 11.11 -6.38 -11.62
C ILE A 178 10.33 -5.69 -10.48
N LEU A 179 10.02 -4.41 -10.63
CA LEU A 179 9.39 -3.62 -9.56
C LEU A 179 7.93 -3.99 -9.31
N LEU A 180 7.18 -4.35 -10.35
CA LEU A 180 5.76 -4.67 -10.23
C LEU A 180 5.51 -5.95 -9.41
N PRO A 181 6.18 -7.09 -9.65
CA PRO A 181 6.05 -8.27 -8.80
C PRO A 181 6.61 -8.06 -7.39
N LEU A 182 7.68 -7.26 -7.22
CA LEU A 182 8.20 -6.90 -5.91
C LEU A 182 7.19 -6.09 -5.12
N TRP A 183 6.55 -5.09 -5.73
CA TRP A 183 5.47 -4.32 -5.11
C TRP A 183 4.27 -5.19 -4.75
N ALA A 184 3.86 -6.11 -5.65
CA ALA A 184 2.79 -7.06 -5.38
C ALA A 184 3.13 -8.00 -4.21
N LEU A 185 4.38 -8.48 -4.12
CA LEU A 185 4.84 -9.29 -3.00
C LEU A 185 4.80 -8.51 -1.68
N LEU A 186 5.28 -7.26 -1.67
CA LEU A 186 5.26 -6.40 -0.48
C LEU A 186 3.82 -6.11 -0.01
N THR A 187 2.88 -5.88 -0.93
CA THR A 187 1.47 -5.67 -0.57
C THR A 187 0.84 -6.93 0.01
N ILE A 188 1.14 -8.11 -0.54
CA ILE A 188 0.68 -9.39 0.00
C ILE A 188 1.23 -9.61 1.43
N VAL A 189 2.53 -9.42 1.63
CA VAL A 189 3.15 -9.56 2.95
C VAL A 189 2.54 -8.57 3.95
N TRP A 190 2.36 -7.31 3.54
CA TRP A 190 1.74 -6.29 4.38
C TRP A 190 0.29 -6.64 4.77
N THR A 191 -0.51 -7.15 3.82
CA THR A 191 -1.90 -7.58 4.11
C THR A 191 -1.95 -8.77 5.06
N ILE A 192 -1.06 -9.75 4.90
CA ILE A 192 -0.97 -10.90 5.82
C ILE A 192 -0.62 -10.43 7.23
N ILE A 193 0.41 -9.58 7.37
CA ILE A 193 0.80 -9.02 8.66
C ILE A 193 -0.35 -8.24 9.30
N SER A 194 -1.06 -7.42 8.53
CA SER A 194 -2.21 -6.65 9.01
C SER A 194 -3.34 -7.55 9.51
N ILE A 195 -3.64 -8.64 8.82
CA ILE A 195 -4.64 -9.63 9.24
C ILE A 195 -4.22 -10.30 10.55
N ILE A 196 -2.95 -10.73 10.65
CA ILE A 196 -2.42 -11.36 11.89
C ILE A 196 -2.52 -10.40 13.07
N ILE A 197 -2.09 -9.14 12.90
CA ILE A 197 -2.18 -8.11 13.95
C ILE A 197 -3.64 -7.89 14.36
N MET A 198 -4.55 -7.77 13.39
CA MET A 198 -5.99 -7.57 13.67
C MET A 198 -6.59 -8.76 14.44
N GLN A 199 -6.27 -10.00 14.07
CA GLN A 199 -6.71 -11.19 14.78
C GLN A 199 -6.13 -11.24 16.20
N PHE A 200 -4.84 -10.94 16.35
CA PHE A 200 -4.18 -10.94 17.64
C PHE A 200 -4.78 -9.89 18.59
N THR A 201 -4.99 -8.65 18.11
CA THR A 201 -5.60 -7.59 18.91
C THR A 201 -7.04 -7.90 19.31
N SER A 202 -7.84 -8.48 18.38
CA SER A 202 -9.22 -8.88 18.69
C SER A 202 -9.27 -10.01 19.73
N THR A 203 -8.35 -10.98 19.64
CA THR A 203 -8.25 -12.05 20.62
C THR A 203 -7.88 -11.52 22.00
N LEU A 204 -6.89 -10.62 22.08
CA LEU A 204 -6.51 -9.97 23.34
C LEU A 204 -7.67 -9.17 23.94
N TYR A 205 -8.43 -8.45 23.10
CA TYR A 205 -9.59 -7.69 23.57
C TYR A 205 -10.65 -8.62 24.18
N ILE A 206 -11.00 -9.73 23.51
CA ILE A 206 -11.96 -10.70 24.02
C ILE A 206 -11.44 -11.35 25.30
N GLN A 207 -10.16 -11.71 25.38
CA GLN A 207 -9.57 -12.28 26.60
C GLN A 207 -9.65 -11.31 27.77
N ASN A 208 -9.37 -10.02 27.57
CA ASN A 208 -9.49 -9.02 28.62
C ASN A 208 -10.95 -8.85 29.07
N GLN A 209 -11.91 -8.83 28.14
CA GLN A 209 -13.33 -8.79 28.51
C GLN A 209 -13.76 -10.00 29.34
N ILE A 210 -13.34 -11.20 28.96
CA ILE A 210 -13.66 -12.42 29.74
C ILE A 210 -13.06 -12.31 31.16
N ILE A 211 -11.85 -11.79 31.29
CA ILE A 211 -11.21 -11.59 32.57
C ILE A 211 -12.05 -10.60 33.43
N ASP A 212 -12.39 -9.44 32.87
CA ASP A 212 -13.21 -8.42 33.56
C ASP A 212 -14.57 -8.98 33.97
N ASP A 213 -15.25 -9.70 33.07
CA ASP A 213 -16.53 -10.35 33.36
C ASP A 213 -16.41 -11.38 34.48
N MET A 214 -15.33 -12.19 34.50
CA MET A 214 -15.10 -13.17 35.56
C MET A 214 -14.85 -12.50 36.93
N PHE A 215 -14.07 -11.41 36.96
CA PHE A 215 -13.84 -10.66 38.21
C PHE A 215 -15.12 -9.99 38.68
N ASN A 216 -15.88 -9.35 37.79
CA ASN A 216 -17.16 -8.74 38.11
C ASN A 216 -18.16 -9.77 38.67
N LEU A 217 -18.26 -10.94 38.02
CA LEU A 217 -19.10 -12.04 38.48
C LEU A 217 -18.67 -12.52 39.89
N SER A 218 -17.35 -12.64 40.12
CA SER A 218 -16.81 -13.08 41.39
C SER A 218 -17.12 -12.05 42.50
N GLY A 219 -17.00 -10.75 42.20
CA GLY A 219 -17.39 -9.68 43.14
C GLY A 219 -18.88 -9.70 43.41
N THR A 220 -19.72 -9.80 42.40
CA THR A 220 -21.19 -9.90 42.56
C THR A 220 -21.59 -11.10 43.41
N LEU A 221 -20.96 -12.26 43.19
CA LEU A 221 -21.25 -13.45 44.02
C LEU A 221 -20.83 -13.25 45.50
N ALA A 222 -19.79 -12.48 45.78
CA ALA A 222 -19.40 -12.14 47.15
C ALA A 222 -20.40 -11.17 47.78
N ASP A 223 -20.91 -10.21 47.02
CA ASP A 223 -21.87 -9.20 47.44
C ASP A 223 -23.30 -9.76 47.60
N ASP A 224 -23.71 -10.78 46.78
CA ASP A 224 -25.04 -11.37 46.85
C ASP A 224 -25.40 -12.00 48.21
N LYS A 225 -24.41 -12.33 49.00
CA LYS A 225 -24.61 -12.80 50.36
C LYS A 225 -24.91 -11.69 51.37
N ASP A 226 -24.63 -10.45 51.00
CA ASP A 226 -24.87 -9.29 51.89
C ASP A 226 -25.93 -8.39 51.23
N TYR A 227 -27.14 -8.42 51.77
CA TYR A 227 -28.29 -7.68 51.25
C TYR A 227 -28.03 -6.17 51.07
N TYR A 228 -27.11 -5.61 51.86
CA TYR A 228 -26.79 -4.17 51.85
C TYR A 228 -25.64 -3.81 50.90
N HIS A 229 -24.92 -4.78 50.37
CA HIS A 229 -23.71 -4.55 49.62
C HIS A 229 -23.85 -4.84 48.12
N LYS A 230 -25.04 -4.73 47.57
CA LYS A 230 -25.24 -4.96 46.12
C LYS A 230 -24.32 -4.06 45.28
N GLU A 231 -23.51 -4.64 44.41
CA GLU A 231 -22.49 -3.96 43.58
C GLU A 231 -21.39 -3.23 44.38
N HIS A 232 -21.29 -3.45 45.69
CA HIS A 232 -20.30 -2.82 46.57
C HIS A 232 -18.87 -3.10 46.07
N SER A 233 -18.53 -4.36 45.85
CA SER A 233 -17.19 -4.75 45.38
C SER A 233 -16.79 -4.05 44.10
N LEU A 234 -17.70 -3.84 43.16
CA LEU A 234 -17.45 -3.11 41.91
C LEU A 234 -17.20 -1.62 42.18
N ARG A 235 -18.00 -0.98 43.06
CA ARG A 235 -17.78 0.43 43.39
C ARG A 235 -16.45 0.64 44.09
N VAL A 236 -16.15 -0.19 45.12
CA VAL A 236 -14.87 -0.14 45.86
C VAL A 236 -13.68 -0.34 44.91
N ALA A 237 -13.79 -1.24 43.92
CA ALA A 237 -12.76 -1.44 42.92
C ALA A 237 -12.54 -0.18 42.04
N ASN A 238 -13.62 0.46 41.60
CA ASN A 238 -13.53 1.71 40.84
C ASN A 238 -12.91 2.85 41.66
N TYR A 239 -13.33 3.02 42.90
CA TYR A 239 -12.76 4.05 43.78
C TYR A 239 -11.29 3.78 44.08
N SER A 240 -10.91 2.53 44.36
CA SER A 240 -9.52 2.12 44.58
C SER A 240 -8.65 2.42 43.38
N LYS A 241 -9.14 2.15 42.16
CA LYS A 241 -8.44 2.46 40.92
C LYS A 241 -8.27 3.97 40.74
N LYS A 242 -9.32 4.79 40.94
CA LYS A 242 -9.22 6.25 40.84
C LYS A 242 -8.22 6.82 41.86
N ILE A 243 -8.15 6.28 43.08
CA ILE A 243 -7.15 6.65 44.08
C ILE A 243 -5.74 6.29 43.57
N ALA A 244 -5.54 5.08 43.07
CA ALA A 244 -4.24 4.64 42.51
C ALA A 244 -3.79 5.49 41.33
N GLU A 245 -4.69 5.84 40.40
CA GLU A 245 -4.43 6.77 39.30
C GLU A 245 -4.02 8.16 39.80
N ALA A 246 -4.69 8.70 40.82
CA ALA A 246 -4.33 9.97 41.42
C ALA A 246 -3.00 9.93 42.17
N MET A 247 -2.59 8.76 42.68
CA MET A 247 -1.25 8.52 43.23
C MET A 247 -0.17 8.47 42.16
N GLY A 248 -0.51 8.50 40.85
CA GLY A 248 0.43 8.44 39.76
C GLY A 248 0.95 7.02 39.47
N MET A 249 0.24 5.98 39.88
CA MET A 249 0.58 4.59 39.58
C MET A 249 0.41 4.29 38.10
N ASP A 250 1.19 3.36 37.55
CA ASP A 250 1.05 2.97 36.17
C ASP A 250 -0.27 2.19 35.91
N LYS A 251 -0.62 2.04 34.63
CA LYS A 251 -1.89 1.40 34.23
C LYS A 251 -2.00 -0.06 34.71
N GLN A 252 -0.87 -0.78 34.76
CA GLN A 252 -0.84 -2.18 35.16
C GLN A 252 -1.07 -2.28 36.68
N ASP A 253 -0.41 -1.46 37.44
CA ASP A 253 -0.60 -1.40 38.91
C ASP A 253 -2.02 -0.95 39.26
N CYS A 254 -2.58 0.07 38.59
CA CYS A 254 -3.98 0.46 38.77
C CYS A 254 -4.95 -0.69 38.48
N GLN A 255 -4.67 -1.52 37.49
CA GLN A 255 -5.49 -2.69 37.17
C GLN A 255 -5.37 -3.79 38.25
N VAL A 256 -4.17 -4.00 38.80
CA VAL A 256 -3.97 -4.90 39.94
C VAL A 256 -4.72 -4.45 41.18
N ILE A 257 -4.71 -3.14 41.48
CA ILE A 257 -5.49 -2.54 42.58
C ILE A 257 -6.99 -2.77 42.34
N TYR A 258 -7.48 -2.52 41.13
CA TYR A 258 -8.87 -2.75 40.75
C TYR A 258 -9.32 -4.19 41.01
N TYR A 259 -8.59 -5.19 40.49
CA TYR A 259 -8.96 -6.59 40.68
C TYR A 259 -8.81 -7.04 42.15
N GLY A 260 -7.79 -6.55 42.87
CA GLY A 260 -7.62 -6.85 44.28
C GLY A 260 -8.76 -6.29 45.12
N ALA A 261 -9.20 -5.07 44.82
CA ALA A 261 -10.34 -4.45 45.44
C ALA A 261 -11.67 -5.16 45.12
N MET A 262 -11.85 -5.60 43.84
CA MET A 262 -13.02 -6.40 43.44
C MET A 262 -13.20 -7.67 44.27
N LEU A 263 -12.10 -8.27 44.71
CA LEU A 263 -12.11 -9.54 45.45
C LEU A 263 -11.90 -9.40 46.94
N HIS A 264 -11.81 -8.18 47.51
CA HIS A 264 -11.45 -7.99 48.91
C HIS A 264 -12.42 -8.71 49.88
N ASN A 265 -13.69 -8.80 49.53
CA ASN A 265 -14.74 -9.42 50.30
C ASN A 265 -15.12 -10.86 49.90
N ILE A 266 -14.32 -11.52 49.03
CA ILE A 266 -14.60 -12.90 48.57
C ILE A 266 -14.72 -13.89 49.73
N GLY A 267 -14.13 -13.58 50.88
CA GLY A 267 -14.20 -14.40 52.08
C GLY A 267 -15.54 -14.34 52.79
N ASN A 268 -16.45 -13.42 52.48
CA ASN A 268 -17.82 -13.37 53.00
C ASN A 268 -18.58 -14.68 52.75
N TYR A 269 -18.15 -15.45 51.74
CA TYR A 269 -18.65 -16.79 51.50
C TYR A 269 -18.54 -17.73 52.71
N ALA A 270 -17.54 -17.54 53.54
CA ALA A 270 -17.32 -18.34 54.76
C ALA A 270 -18.04 -17.79 56.01
N VAL A 271 -18.63 -16.61 55.93
CA VAL A 271 -19.36 -15.99 57.04
C VAL A 271 -20.79 -16.52 57.02
N PRO A 272 -21.36 -16.89 58.20
CA PRO A 272 -22.76 -17.28 58.27
C PRO A 272 -23.70 -16.11 57.90
N GLU A 273 -24.70 -16.38 57.06
CA GLU A 273 -25.65 -15.41 56.50
C GLU A 273 -26.34 -14.59 57.63
N ARG A 274 -26.73 -15.25 58.74
CA ARG A 274 -27.28 -14.58 59.92
C ARG A 274 -26.40 -13.49 60.52
N VAL A 275 -25.09 -13.50 60.24
CA VAL A 275 -24.15 -12.46 60.71
C VAL A 275 -24.08 -11.32 59.71
N LEU A 276 -24.11 -11.63 58.43
CA LEU A 276 -24.07 -10.63 57.35
C LEU A 276 -25.37 -9.81 57.26
N GLU A 277 -26.53 -10.48 57.46
CA GLU A 277 -27.86 -9.85 57.37
C GLU A 277 -28.29 -9.12 58.63
N LYS A 278 -27.47 -9.12 59.67
CA LYS A 278 -27.87 -8.55 60.98
C LYS A 278 -27.97 -7.02 60.90
N SER A 279 -29.19 -6.52 61.02
CA SER A 279 -29.54 -5.08 61.07
C SER A 279 -29.31 -4.39 62.43
N THR A 280 -28.83 -5.13 63.41
CA THR A 280 -28.57 -4.63 64.75
C THR A 280 -27.09 -4.71 65.09
N GLN A 281 -26.66 -4.08 66.21
CA GLN A 281 -25.27 -4.16 66.64
C GLN A 281 -24.83 -5.61 66.84
N LEU A 282 -23.66 -5.97 66.26
CA LEU A 282 -23.07 -7.30 66.36
C LEU A 282 -22.66 -7.61 67.79
N SER A 283 -22.84 -8.84 68.23
CA SER A 283 -22.20 -9.32 69.45
C SER A 283 -20.70 -9.54 69.20
N THR A 284 -19.93 -9.57 70.32
CA THR A 284 -18.47 -9.86 70.18
C THR A 284 -18.16 -11.19 69.47
N GLU A 285 -19.07 -12.16 69.55
CA GLU A 285 -18.93 -13.44 68.81
C GLU A 285 -19.22 -13.31 67.33
N ASP A 286 -20.26 -12.53 66.99
CA ASP A 286 -20.59 -12.24 65.60
C ASP A 286 -19.51 -11.38 64.94
N GLU A 287 -18.91 -10.43 65.64
CA GLU A 287 -17.77 -9.66 65.18
C GLU A 287 -16.59 -10.56 64.84
N LYS A 288 -16.25 -11.54 65.68
CA LYS A 288 -15.18 -12.52 65.37
C LYS A 288 -15.52 -13.38 64.17
N LEU A 289 -16.78 -13.76 64.00
CA LEU A 289 -17.21 -14.51 62.83
C LEU A 289 -17.13 -13.66 61.56
N LEU A 290 -17.47 -12.39 61.63
CA LEU A 290 -17.33 -11.46 60.51
C LEU A 290 -15.86 -11.28 60.12
N GLN A 291 -14.95 -11.07 61.08
CA GLN A 291 -13.51 -10.89 60.85
C GLN A 291 -12.86 -12.06 60.13
N ILE A 292 -13.44 -13.29 60.21
CA ILE A 292 -12.92 -14.46 59.53
C ILE A 292 -12.88 -14.29 58.02
N HIS A 293 -13.72 -13.43 57.40
CA HIS A 293 -13.73 -13.23 55.96
C HIS A 293 -12.37 -12.80 55.41
N THR A 294 -11.60 -12.00 56.16
CA THR A 294 -10.28 -11.53 55.71
C THR A 294 -9.30 -12.70 55.51
N ILE A 295 -9.21 -13.59 56.50
CA ILE A 295 -8.34 -14.74 56.50
C ILE A 295 -8.80 -15.77 55.44
N LYS A 296 -10.11 -15.99 55.35
CA LYS A 296 -10.67 -16.94 54.38
C LYS A 296 -10.58 -16.43 52.96
N GLY A 297 -10.79 -15.14 52.72
CA GLY A 297 -10.60 -14.50 51.45
C GLY A 297 -9.15 -14.61 50.95
N ALA A 298 -8.19 -14.27 51.80
CA ALA A 298 -6.77 -14.42 51.49
C ALA A 298 -6.42 -15.86 51.13
N LYS A 299 -6.96 -16.85 51.89
CA LYS A 299 -6.71 -18.28 51.59
C LYS A 299 -7.33 -18.74 50.29
N ILE A 300 -8.50 -18.22 49.90
CA ILE A 300 -9.10 -18.52 48.58
C ILE A 300 -8.20 -17.98 47.48
N LEU A 301 -7.65 -16.78 47.66
CA LEU A 301 -6.85 -16.07 46.67
C LEU A 301 -5.37 -16.44 46.64
N GLU A 302 -4.84 -17.22 47.62
CA GLU A 302 -3.41 -17.58 47.71
C GLU A 302 -2.89 -18.30 46.45
N ASN A 303 -3.78 -19.00 45.73
CA ASN A 303 -3.44 -19.71 44.50
C ASN A 303 -3.54 -18.86 43.20
N MET A 304 -3.99 -17.61 43.34
CA MET A 304 -4.08 -16.66 42.21
C MET A 304 -2.71 -16.05 41.91
N LYS A 305 -1.89 -16.80 41.18
CA LYS A 305 -0.48 -16.42 40.90
C LYS A 305 -0.35 -15.21 39.98
N SER A 306 -1.36 -14.92 39.16
CA SER A 306 -1.37 -13.79 38.22
C SER A 306 -1.52 -12.44 38.91
N ILE A 307 -2.22 -12.41 40.08
CA ILE A 307 -2.47 -11.21 40.87
C ILE A 307 -2.33 -11.56 42.37
N PRO A 308 -1.12 -11.84 42.87
CA PRO A 308 -0.89 -12.25 44.23
C PRO A 308 -1.30 -11.15 45.26
N GLN A 309 -1.33 -9.90 44.83
CA GLN A 309 -1.74 -8.75 45.63
C GLN A 309 -3.21 -8.82 46.06
N SER A 310 -4.08 -9.54 45.32
CA SER A 310 -5.50 -9.72 45.70
C SER A 310 -5.66 -10.40 47.05
N ALA A 311 -4.80 -11.38 47.35
CA ALA A 311 -4.79 -12.01 48.67
C ALA A 311 -4.39 -11.06 49.78
N LEU A 312 -3.50 -10.08 49.49
CA LEU A 312 -3.10 -9.04 50.43
C LEU A 312 -4.24 -8.04 50.67
N ALA A 313 -4.96 -7.64 49.63
CA ALA A 313 -6.16 -6.81 49.73
C ALA A 313 -7.19 -7.49 50.66
N ALA A 314 -7.56 -8.74 50.36
CA ALA A 314 -8.52 -9.49 51.15
C ALA A 314 -8.09 -9.66 52.64
N MET A 315 -6.81 -9.89 52.88
CA MET A 315 -6.27 -10.15 54.21
C MET A 315 -6.25 -8.89 55.08
N TYR A 316 -5.87 -7.72 54.50
CA TYR A 316 -5.43 -6.59 55.31
C TYR A 316 -6.26 -5.30 55.14
N HIS A 317 -7.36 -5.28 54.36
CA HIS A 317 -8.16 -4.07 54.10
C HIS A 317 -8.86 -3.54 55.39
N HIS A 318 -8.99 -4.34 56.44
CA HIS A 318 -9.50 -3.91 57.73
C HIS A 318 -8.41 -3.64 58.79
N GLU A 319 -7.13 -3.70 58.40
CA GLU A 319 -6.08 -3.16 59.25
C GLU A 319 -6.18 -1.64 59.28
N LYS A 320 -5.84 -1.08 60.44
CA LYS A 320 -5.83 0.36 60.65
C LYS A 320 -4.43 0.88 60.76
N TYR A 321 -4.18 2.04 60.25
CA TYR A 321 -2.82 2.61 60.16
C TYR A 321 -2.14 2.71 61.53
N ASP A 322 -2.89 2.87 62.62
CA ASP A 322 -2.42 2.90 64.02
C ASP A 322 -2.21 1.49 64.62
N GLY A 323 -2.53 0.41 63.93
CA GLY A 323 -2.42 -0.96 64.39
C GLY A 323 -3.62 -1.47 65.21
N SER A 324 -4.66 -0.69 65.35
CA SER A 324 -5.90 -1.10 66.10
C SER A 324 -6.86 -1.93 65.24
N GLY A 325 -6.47 -2.29 63.98
CA GLY A 325 -7.26 -3.08 63.06
C GLY A 325 -7.13 -4.58 63.24
N TYR A 326 -7.62 -5.34 62.27
CA TYR A 326 -7.56 -6.80 62.22
C TYR A 326 -7.24 -7.31 60.80
N PRO A 327 -6.81 -8.55 60.65
CA PRO A 327 -6.74 -9.65 61.63
C PRO A 327 -5.38 -9.74 62.33
N MET A 328 -4.34 -9.05 61.89
CA MET A 328 -2.98 -9.20 62.39
C MET A 328 -2.49 -8.04 63.26
N GLY A 329 -3.20 -6.92 63.27
CA GLY A 329 -2.82 -5.70 64.00
C GLY A 329 -1.57 -5.04 63.39
N LYS A 330 -1.42 -5.07 62.07
CA LYS A 330 -0.35 -4.36 61.33
C LYS A 330 -0.57 -2.86 61.39
N SER A 331 0.52 -2.09 61.41
CA SER A 331 0.46 -0.62 61.47
C SER A 331 1.34 0.04 60.41
N GLY A 332 1.00 1.25 60.02
CA GLY A 332 1.78 2.06 59.10
C GLY A 332 1.98 1.38 57.76
N GLU A 333 3.20 1.45 57.28
CA GLU A 333 3.59 0.88 55.98
C GLU A 333 3.80 -0.66 55.99
N ASP A 334 3.76 -1.30 57.14
CA ASP A 334 3.68 -2.76 57.25
C ASP A 334 2.36 -3.31 56.66
N ILE A 335 1.33 -2.47 56.56
CA ILE A 335 0.10 -2.78 55.82
C ILE A 335 0.41 -2.63 54.33
N PRO A 336 0.17 -3.66 53.49
CA PRO A 336 0.41 -3.57 52.04
C PRO A 336 -0.35 -2.37 51.43
N LEU A 337 0.30 -1.67 50.47
CA LEU A 337 -0.27 -0.47 49.88
C LEU A 337 -1.68 -0.71 49.29
N ILE A 338 -1.88 -1.84 48.59
CA ILE A 338 -3.20 -2.21 48.07
C ILE A 338 -4.27 -2.25 49.16
N ALA A 339 -3.95 -2.81 50.29
CA ALA A 339 -4.90 -2.90 51.41
C ALA A 339 -5.21 -1.52 52.01
N ARG A 340 -4.21 -0.63 52.10
CA ARG A 340 -4.41 0.77 52.57
C ARG A 340 -5.31 1.57 51.63
N ILE A 341 -5.15 1.35 50.29
CA ILE A 341 -6.01 1.98 49.25
C ILE A 341 -7.44 1.45 49.37
N VAL A 342 -7.60 0.11 49.43
CA VAL A 342 -8.91 -0.53 49.53
C VAL A 342 -9.64 -0.11 50.82
N ALA A 343 -8.94 0.01 51.95
CA ALA A 343 -9.53 0.47 53.22
C ALA A 343 -10.18 1.86 53.11
N VAL A 344 -9.55 2.79 52.34
CA VAL A 344 -10.12 4.13 52.12
C VAL A 344 -11.35 4.04 51.21
N ALA A 345 -11.26 3.29 50.11
CA ALA A 345 -12.36 3.13 49.16
C ALA A 345 -13.57 2.40 49.77
N ASP A 346 -13.32 1.35 50.52
CA ASP A 346 -14.33 0.57 51.25
C ASP A 346 -15.08 1.43 52.28
N ALA A 347 -14.35 2.15 53.12
CA ALA A 347 -14.93 3.07 54.07
C ALA A 347 -15.76 4.20 53.41
N TYR A 348 -15.30 4.68 52.23
CA TYR A 348 -16.03 5.67 51.46
C TYR A 348 -17.35 5.12 50.94
N ASP A 349 -17.33 3.93 50.28
CA ASP A 349 -18.55 3.29 49.80
C ASP A 349 -19.56 3.05 50.92
N ASP A 350 -19.07 2.60 52.06
CA ASP A 350 -19.91 2.43 53.26
C ASP A 350 -20.57 3.73 53.74
N MET A 351 -19.90 4.86 53.65
CA MET A 351 -20.42 6.15 54.13
C MET A 351 -21.42 6.79 53.21
N ILE A 352 -21.29 6.61 51.91
CA ILE A 352 -22.20 7.22 50.89
C ILE A 352 -23.51 6.44 50.73
N HIS A 353 -23.59 5.19 51.22
CA HIS A 353 -24.76 4.36 51.10
C HIS A 353 -25.53 4.32 52.44
N GLU A 354 -26.87 4.30 52.33
CA GLU A 354 -27.78 4.19 53.49
C GLU A 354 -27.83 2.74 53.98
N ARG A 355 -27.90 2.58 55.31
CA ARG A 355 -28.13 1.30 55.95
C ARG A 355 -29.35 1.42 56.87
N ASP A 356 -30.06 0.32 57.19
CA ASP A 356 -31.26 0.34 58.04
C ASP A 356 -31.06 1.04 59.38
N TYR A 357 -29.86 1.01 59.93
CA TYR A 357 -29.50 1.60 61.22
C TYR A 357 -28.73 2.92 61.11
N ARG A 358 -28.42 3.41 59.82
CA ARG A 358 -27.62 4.60 59.67
C ARG A 358 -27.92 5.27 58.29
N ARG A 359 -28.24 6.58 58.37
CA ARG A 359 -28.34 7.39 57.12
C ARG A 359 -27.00 7.48 56.38
N LYS A 360 -27.05 7.78 55.12
CA LYS A 360 -25.84 8.16 54.39
C LYS A 360 -25.25 9.46 54.96
N TYR A 361 -23.93 9.55 54.97
CA TYR A 361 -23.27 10.79 55.39
C TYR A 361 -23.31 11.80 54.25
N SER A 362 -23.31 13.10 54.63
CA SER A 362 -23.07 14.16 53.66
C SER A 362 -21.60 14.21 53.30
N GLU A 363 -21.30 14.75 52.14
CA GLU A 363 -19.92 14.93 51.65
C GLU A 363 -19.00 15.62 52.65
N GLN A 364 -19.49 16.70 53.29
CA GLN A 364 -18.72 17.40 54.31
C GLN A 364 -18.46 16.54 55.57
N GLU A 365 -19.40 15.70 55.94
CA GLU A 365 -19.23 14.76 57.07
C GLU A 365 -18.16 13.72 56.71
N ILE A 366 -18.20 13.18 55.48
CA ILE A 366 -17.21 12.23 54.97
C ILE A 366 -15.80 12.85 54.99
N LYS A 367 -15.62 14.04 54.41
CA LYS A 367 -14.34 14.76 54.43
C LYS A 367 -13.83 14.99 55.86
N ASN A 368 -14.71 15.32 56.79
CA ASN A 368 -14.35 15.51 58.21
C ASN A 368 -13.95 14.19 58.90
N ILE A 369 -14.63 13.09 58.60
CA ILE A 369 -14.32 11.76 59.15
C ILE A 369 -12.94 11.31 58.66
N PHE A 370 -12.64 11.42 57.35
CA PHE A 370 -11.35 11.05 56.82
C PHE A 370 -10.22 11.91 57.40
N LYS A 371 -10.39 13.23 57.48
CA LYS A 371 -9.41 14.13 58.13
C LYS A 371 -9.16 13.77 59.59
N ALA A 372 -10.19 13.46 60.34
CA ALA A 372 -10.08 13.15 61.78
C ALA A 372 -9.41 11.79 62.04
N ASN A 373 -9.48 10.88 61.07
CA ASN A 373 -8.92 9.52 61.13
C ASN A 373 -7.67 9.32 60.28
N SER A 374 -7.14 10.36 59.65
CA SER A 374 -5.86 10.37 59.00
C SER A 374 -4.74 10.06 59.98
N GLY A 375 -3.89 9.10 59.66
CA GLY A 375 -2.81 8.60 60.52
C GLY A 375 -3.31 7.70 61.69
N LYS A 376 -4.62 7.44 61.80
CA LYS A 376 -5.21 6.51 62.77
C LYS A 376 -5.80 5.29 62.02
N TRP A 377 -6.92 5.48 61.37
CA TRP A 377 -7.55 4.40 60.61
C TRP A 377 -6.96 4.28 59.23
N PHE A 378 -6.63 5.41 58.60
CA PHE A 378 -6.21 5.49 57.20
C PHE A 378 -4.80 6.06 57.06
N ASP A 379 -4.12 5.67 56.02
CA ASP A 379 -2.85 6.23 55.60
C ASP A 379 -3.00 7.72 55.27
N PRO A 380 -2.22 8.61 55.90
CA PRO A 380 -2.36 10.05 55.73
C PRO A 380 -2.12 10.50 54.29
N ILE A 381 -1.18 9.86 53.55
CA ILE A 381 -0.90 10.21 52.15
C ILE A 381 -2.09 9.84 51.26
N ILE A 382 -2.68 8.67 51.47
CA ILE A 382 -3.84 8.23 50.69
C ILE A 382 -5.07 9.09 51.02
N VAL A 383 -5.25 9.49 52.29
CA VAL A 383 -6.34 10.40 52.68
C VAL A 383 -6.20 11.75 52.00
N ASP A 384 -5.01 12.33 51.97
CA ASP A 384 -4.78 13.62 51.29
C ASP A 384 -5.12 13.54 49.82
N ILE A 385 -4.66 12.52 49.12
CA ILE A 385 -4.97 12.29 47.71
C ILE A 385 -6.46 12.03 47.47
N PHE A 386 -7.09 11.20 48.33
CA PHE A 386 -8.52 10.92 48.23
C PHE A 386 -9.36 12.20 48.40
N LEU A 387 -8.99 13.09 49.36
CA LEU A 387 -9.70 14.35 49.60
C LEU A 387 -9.58 15.34 48.41
N GLU A 388 -8.54 15.22 47.58
CA GLU A 388 -8.40 16.02 46.37
C GLU A 388 -9.34 15.55 45.23
N ILE A 389 -9.65 14.27 45.18
CA ILE A 389 -10.43 13.68 44.07
C ILE A 389 -11.88 13.33 44.47
N VAL A 390 -12.25 13.36 45.76
CA VAL A 390 -13.53 12.84 46.26
C VAL A 390 -14.73 13.49 45.56
N ASP A 391 -14.65 14.76 45.20
CA ASP A 391 -15.74 15.49 44.53
C ASP A 391 -15.97 15.04 43.09
N SER A 392 -14.96 14.42 42.45
CA SER A 392 -15.00 13.88 41.07
C SER A 392 -15.01 12.36 41.02
N ILE A 393 -15.03 11.69 42.19
CA ILE A 393 -14.86 10.23 42.25
C ILE A 393 -16.09 9.46 41.77
N GLU A 394 -17.28 10.08 41.82
CA GLU A 394 -18.55 9.49 41.36
C GLU A 394 -18.87 9.80 39.90
N GLU A 395 -18.15 10.72 39.25
CA GLU A 395 -18.25 10.99 37.82
C GLU A 395 -17.43 9.95 37.04
#